data_da098bf18d5e4af4092c6e5d03312b04
#
_entry.id   da098bf18d5e4af4092c6e5d03312b04
#
_cell.length_a   1.000
_cell.length_b   1.000
_cell.length_c   1.000
_cell.angle_alpha   90.00
_cell.angle_beta   90.00
_cell.angle_gamma   90.00
#
_symmetry.space_group_name_H-M   'P 1'
#
loop_
_entity.id
_entity.type
_entity.pdbx_description
1 polymer ?
#
loop_
_entity_poly.entity_id
_entity_poly.type
_entity_poly.pdbx_seq_one_letter_code
_entity_poly.pdbx_strand_id
1 'polypeptide(L)'
;IAGILSIFTLKLSPKQAFHCFIKTWKEIMEPGIAMVCILGIAYLMNYSSMTYSIGLILASAGKTIFPAISVLLGVLGCILTGSVAGSNALFGNLTVVVAQQLGLNPSFIAASLCSGGTMGKTLTPQNLIIAGTAIGKNYSRIEKKLIYRVSVMTAFFIILLIVLILFQYRYSFV
;
A
#
# COMPACT_ATOMS: atom_id res chain seq x y z
N ILE A 1 -6.59 -11.36 -21.36
CA ILE A 1 -6.81 -12.79 -21.66
C ILE A 1 -8.01 -13.32 -20.89
N ALA A 2 -8.08 -13.21 -19.54
CA ALA A 2 -9.19 -13.71 -18.73
C ALA A 2 -10.56 -13.15 -19.18
N GLY A 3 -10.66 -11.84 -19.45
CA GLY A 3 -11.90 -11.22 -19.93
C GLY A 3 -12.39 -11.78 -21.26
N ILE A 4 -11.47 -12.10 -22.17
CA ILE A 4 -11.84 -12.72 -23.48
C ILE A 4 -12.35 -14.15 -23.25
N LEU A 5 -11.69 -14.93 -22.41
CA LEU A 5 -12.16 -16.27 -22.05
C LEU A 5 -13.53 -16.25 -21.38
N SER A 6 -13.78 -15.25 -20.52
CA SER A 6 -15.09 -15.09 -19.85
C SER A 6 -16.21 -14.80 -20.82
N ILE A 7 -15.98 -14.09 -21.94
CA ILE A 7 -16.98 -13.85 -22.97
C ILE A 7 -17.44 -15.18 -23.60
N PHE A 8 -16.49 -16.07 -23.87
CA PHE A 8 -16.81 -17.39 -24.47
C PHE A 8 -17.49 -18.32 -23.47
N THR A 9 -17.01 -18.38 -22.23
CA THR A 9 -17.58 -19.27 -21.19
C THR A 9 -18.97 -18.83 -20.73
N LEU A 10 -19.21 -17.53 -20.61
CA LEU A 10 -20.50 -16.97 -20.19
C LEU A 10 -21.46 -16.72 -21.36
N LYS A 11 -21.06 -17.05 -22.60
CA LYS A 11 -21.86 -16.83 -23.84
C LYS A 11 -22.44 -15.40 -23.92
N LEU A 12 -21.65 -14.38 -23.57
CA LEU A 12 -22.09 -13.00 -23.58
C LEU A 12 -22.27 -12.49 -25.01
N SER A 13 -23.33 -11.69 -25.21
CA SER A 13 -23.51 -10.99 -26.49
C SER A 13 -22.37 -9.98 -26.72
N PRO A 14 -21.90 -9.78 -27.98
CA PRO A 14 -20.85 -8.81 -28.28
C PRO A 14 -21.16 -7.39 -27.79
N LYS A 15 -22.43 -6.97 -27.80
CA LYS A 15 -22.88 -5.66 -27.27
C LYS A 15 -22.69 -5.59 -25.75
N GLN A 16 -23.01 -6.65 -25.02
CA GLN A 16 -22.82 -6.71 -23.58
C GLN A 16 -21.33 -6.69 -23.20
N ALA A 17 -20.50 -7.45 -23.93
CA ALA A 17 -19.07 -7.46 -23.74
C ALA A 17 -18.44 -6.06 -23.94
N PHE A 18 -18.83 -5.37 -25.00
CA PHE A 18 -18.39 -4.01 -25.30
C PHE A 18 -18.84 -3.00 -24.25
N HIS A 19 -20.09 -3.11 -23.78
CA HIS A 19 -20.59 -2.25 -22.70
C HIS A 19 -19.85 -2.46 -21.38
N CYS A 20 -19.60 -3.72 -21.01
CA CYS A 20 -18.76 -4.05 -19.86
C CYS A 20 -17.33 -3.48 -19.99
N PHE A 21 -16.73 -3.58 -21.18
CA PHE A 21 -15.41 -3.01 -21.43
C PHE A 21 -15.37 -1.50 -21.22
N ILE A 22 -16.34 -0.76 -21.79
CA ILE A 22 -16.41 0.71 -21.60
C ILE A 22 -16.64 1.08 -20.15
N LYS A 23 -17.50 0.33 -19.44
CA LYS A 23 -17.75 0.56 -18.01
C LYS A 23 -16.47 0.33 -17.20
N THR A 24 -15.78 -0.78 -17.42
CA THR A 24 -14.50 -1.09 -16.76
C THR A 24 -13.44 -0.04 -17.08
N TRP A 25 -13.36 0.43 -18.33
CA TRP A 25 -12.45 1.50 -18.72
C TRP A 25 -12.66 2.78 -17.91
N LYS A 26 -13.90 3.20 -17.74
CA LYS A 26 -14.26 4.37 -16.91
C LYS A 26 -13.89 4.17 -15.44
N GLU A 27 -14.11 2.98 -14.91
CA GLU A 27 -13.76 2.63 -13.52
C GLU A 27 -12.25 2.60 -13.28
N ILE A 28 -11.44 2.24 -14.29
CA ILE A 28 -9.98 2.20 -14.20
C ILE A 28 -9.34 3.58 -14.39
N MET A 29 -10.01 4.50 -15.07
CA MET A 29 -9.47 5.84 -15.37
C MET A 29 -9.11 6.62 -14.09
N GLU A 30 -9.99 6.64 -13.09
CA GLU A 30 -9.74 7.38 -11.84
C GLU A 30 -8.51 6.83 -11.06
N PRO A 31 -8.41 5.51 -10.78
CA PRO A 31 -7.20 4.94 -10.17
C PRO A 31 -5.95 5.12 -11.04
N GLY A 32 -6.10 5.07 -12.36
CA GLY A 32 -5.01 5.28 -13.31
C GLY A 32 -4.43 6.70 -13.22
N ILE A 33 -5.28 7.71 -13.24
CA ILE A 33 -4.87 9.12 -13.08
C ILE A 33 -4.20 9.32 -11.71
N ALA A 34 -4.79 8.79 -10.66
CA ALA A 34 -4.21 8.87 -9.33
C ALA A 34 -2.79 8.25 -9.28
N MET A 35 -2.59 7.09 -9.93
CA MET A 35 -1.27 6.45 -10.00
C MET A 35 -0.26 7.31 -10.76
N VAL A 36 -0.63 7.91 -11.88
CA VAL A 36 0.23 8.83 -12.63
C VAL A 36 0.62 10.04 -11.78
N CYS A 37 -0.32 10.64 -11.07
CA CYS A 37 -0.06 11.75 -10.15
C CYS A 37 0.89 11.36 -9.01
N ILE A 38 0.71 10.19 -8.40
CA ILE A 38 1.58 9.67 -7.33
C ILE A 38 3.00 9.46 -7.85
N LEU A 39 3.16 8.84 -9.02
CA LEU A 39 4.46 8.67 -9.66
C LEU A 39 5.10 10.02 -9.99
N GLY A 40 4.31 10.99 -10.47
CA GLY A 40 4.78 12.35 -10.71
C GLY A 40 5.31 13.02 -9.45
N ILE A 41 4.58 12.92 -8.34
CA ILE A 41 5.01 13.46 -7.03
C ILE A 41 6.30 12.77 -6.57
N ALA A 42 6.37 11.44 -6.64
CA ALA A 42 7.55 10.69 -6.24
C ALA A 42 8.78 11.10 -7.08
N TYR A 43 8.59 11.30 -8.38
CA TYR A 43 9.65 11.76 -9.28
C TYR A 43 10.12 13.18 -8.92
N LEU A 44 9.19 14.11 -8.67
CA LEU A 44 9.50 15.49 -8.26
C LEU A 44 10.25 15.52 -6.92
N MET A 45 9.83 14.70 -5.94
CA MET A 45 10.52 14.57 -4.66
C MET A 45 11.98 14.11 -4.84
N ASN A 46 12.21 13.16 -5.75
CA ASN A 46 13.56 12.67 -6.04
C ASN A 46 14.40 13.72 -6.76
N TYR A 47 13.82 14.39 -7.75
CA TYR A 47 14.52 15.41 -8.55
C TYR A 47 14.87 16.66 -7.75
N SER A 48 13.99 17.06 -6.82
CA SER A 48 14.21 18.22 -5.94
C SER A 48 15.12 17.93 -4.74
N SER A 49 15.73 16.74 -4.64
CA SER A 49 16.51 16.28 -3.48
C SER A 49 15.73 16.24 -2.17
N MET A 50 14.40 16.40 -2.19
CA MET A 50 13.54 16.33 -1.02
C MET A 50 13.57 14.94 -0.38
N THR A 51 13.62 13.88 -1.21
CA THR A 51 13.80 12.50 -0.76
C THR A 51 15.07 12.35 0.07
N TYR A 52 16.18 12.97 -0.34
CA TYR A 52 17.44 12.93 0.38
C TYR A 52 17.34 13.66 1.73
N SER A 53 16.77 14.86 1.74
CA SER A 53 16.61 15.66 2.97
C SER A 53 15.72 14.97 4.01
N ILE A 54 14.57 14.44 3.58
CA ILE A 54 13.69 13.64 4.45
C ILE A 54 14.40 12.36 4.88
N GLY A 55 15.17 11.76 3.98
CA GLY A 55 15.99 10.59 4.26
C GLY A 55 16.97 10.80 5.40
N LEU A 56 17.69 11.95 5.43
CA LEU A 56 18.62 12.31 6.51
C LEU A 56 17.91 12.39 7.87
N ILE A 57 16.71 13.00 7.90
CA ILE A 57 15.91 13.11 9.13
C ILE A 57 15.50 11.70 9.61
N LEU A 58 15.02 10.84 8.70
CA LEU A 58 14.64 9.47 9.05
C LEU A 58 15.85 8.62 9.44
N ALA A 59 17.00 8.85 8.83
CA ALA A 59 18.26 8.17 9.18
C ALA A 59 18.74 8.50 10.61
N SER A 60 18.39 9.69 11.12
CA SER A 60 18.72 10.05 12.51
C SER A 60 18.08 9.13 13.56
N ALA A 61 17.02 8.41 13.22
CA ALA A 61 16.42 7.39 14.08
C ALA A 61 17.31 6.15 14.30
N GLY A 62 18.32 5.98 13.44
CA GLY A 62 19.32 4.92 13.57
C GLY A 62 18.91 3.57 12.97
N LYS A 63 19.92 2.70 12.85
CA LYS A 63 19.81 1.39 12.15
C LYS A 63 18.75 0.46 12.74
N THR A 64 18.60 0.47 14.05
CA THR A 64 17.73 -0.49 14.77
C THR A 64 16.23 -0.12 14.62
N ILE A 65 15.92 1.17 14.59
CA ILE A 65 14.52 1.63 14.57
C ILE A 65 14.00 1.79 13.14
N PHE A 66 14.87 2.08 12.19
CA PHE A 66 14.46 2.36 10.82
C PHE A 66 13.65 1.23 10.13
N PRO A 67 13.95 -0.07 10.33
CA PRO A 67 13.11 -1.14 9.80
C PRO A 67 11.65 -1.06 10.28
N ALA A 68 11.41 -0.68 11.53
CA ALA A 68 10.06 -0.45 12.05
C ALA A 68 9.39 0.79 11.43
N ILE A 69 10.16 1.87 11.22
CA ILE A 69 9.68 3.07 10.53
C ILE A 69 9.28 2.74 9.10
N SER A 70 10.04 1.90 8.38
CA SER A 70 9.71 1.51 7.01
C SER A 70 8.37 0.76 6.93
N VAL A 71 8.05 -0.09 7.91
CA VAL A 71 6.73 -0.72 8.02
C VAL A 71 5.63 0.33 8.14
N LEU A 72 5.80 1.30 9.05
CA LEU A 72 4.81 2.35 9.26
C LEU A 72 4.63 3.24 8.03
N LEU A 73 5.71 3.57 7.32
CA LEU A 73 5.65 4.27 6.03
C LEU A 73 4.87 3.46 4.99
N GLY A 74 5.05 2.15 4.97
CA GLY A 74 4.28 1.25 4.11
C GLY A 74 2.78 1.29 4.41
N VAL A 75 2.42 1.22 5.70
CA VAL A 75 1.03 1.33 6.17
C VAL A 75 0.42 2.66 5.74
N LEU A 76 1.09 3.78 6.07
CA LEU A 76 0.62 5.12 5.74
C LEU A 76 0.49 5.33 4.23
N GLY A 77 1.50 4.92 3.47
CA GLY A 77 1.48 5.02 2.01
C GLY A 77 0.32 4.26 1.40
N CYS A 78 0.03 3.06 1.90
CA CYS A 78 -1.09 2.27 1.40
C CYS A 78 -2.45 2.86 1.78
N ILE A 79 -2.61 3.41 2.98
CA ILE A 79 -3.85 4.11 3.39
C ILE A 79 -4.08 5.32 2.49
N LEU A 80 -3.04 6.11 2.19
CA LEU A 80 -3.13 7.32 1.37
C LEU A 80 -3.41 7.01 -0.10
N THR A 81 -2.76 5.98 -0.65
CA THR A 81 -2.84 5.66 -2.09
C THR A 81 -3.89 4.61 -2.43
N GLY A 82 -4.44 3.92 -1.42
CA GLY A 82 -5.35 2.79 -1.61
C GLY A 82 -4.67 1.52 -2.15
N SER A 83 -3.34 1.53 -2.36
CA SER A 83 -2.61 0.47 -3.07
C SER A 83 -1.23 0.25 -2.50
N VAL A 84 -0.83 -1.02 -2.34
CA VAL A 84 0.55 -1.39 -1.96
C VAL A 84 1.55 -0.93 -3.02
N ALA A 85 1.20 -1.05 -4.29
CA ALA A 85 2.03 -0.56 -5.39
C ALA A 85 2.19 0.97 -5.33
N GLY A 86 1.13 1.71 -5.02
CA GLY A 86 1.17 3.15 -4.82
C GLY A 86 2.04 3.55 -3.63
N SER A 87 1.96 2.83 -2.51
CA SER A 87 2.83 3.02 -1.35
C SER A 87 4.31 2.82 -1.70
N ASN A 88 4.61 1.75 -2.44
CA ASN A 88 5.98 1.46 -2.87
C ASN A 88 6.49 2.49 -3.89
N ALA A 89 5.63 2.98 -4.78
CA ALA A 89 5.98 4.03 -5.73
C ALA A 89 6.32 5.35 -5.00
N LEU A 90 5.56 5.68 -3.94
CA LEU A 90 5.74 6.92 -3.20
C LEU A 90 6.97 6.88 -2.27
N PHE A 91 7.10 5.82 -1.48
CA PHE A 91 8.10 5.74 -0.42
C PHE A 91 9.26 4.76 -0.70
N GLY A 92 9.18 3.96 -1.77
CA GLY A 92 10.19 2.93 -2.06
C GLY A 92 11.58 3.53 -2.23
N ASN A 93 11.72 4.56 -3.04
CA ASN A 93 13.04 5.19 -3.24
C ASN A 93 13.55 5.88 -1.97
N LEU A 94 12.67 6.55 -1.21
CA LEU A 94 13.01 7.16 0.07
C LEU A 94 13.62 6.13 1.03
N THR A 95 12.95 4.99 1.19
CA THR A 95 13.42 3.94 2.12
C THR A 95 14.71 3.28 1.66
N VAL A 96 14.93 3.14 0.35
CA VAL A 96 16.20 2.63 -0.21
C VAL A 96 17.35 3.60 0.06
N VAL A 97 17.15 4.90 -0.16
CA VAL A 97 18.17 5.94 0.11
C VAL A 97 18.56 5.94 1.59
N VAL A 98 17.58 5.90 2.50
CA VAL A 98 17.85 5.84 3.94
C VAL A 98 18.56 4.55 4.33
N ALA A 99 18.17 3.41 3.75
CA ALA A 99 18.83 2.13 3.99
C ALA A 99 20.32 2.18 3.62
N GLN A 100 20.63 2.78 2.46
CA GLN A 100 22.02 2.97 2.01
C GLN A 100 22.81 3.88 2.96
N GLN A 101 22.22 4.99 3.41
CA GLN A 101 22.86 5.91 4.37
C GLN A 101 23.15 5.24 5.71
N LEU A 102 22.26 4.37 6.16
CA LEU A 102 22.42 3.61 7.40
C LEU A 102 23.28 2.36 7.23
N GLY A 103 23.69 1.99 6.02
CA GLY A 103 24.40 0.74 5.75
C GLY A 103 23.52 -0.49 6.06
N LEU A 104 22.20 -0.39 5.80
CA LEU A 104 21.25 -1.49 5.89
C LEU A 104 21.07 -2.13 4.52
N ASN A 105 20.62 -3.38 4.47
CA ASN A 105 20.27 -4.02 3.22
C ASN A 105 19.03 -3.37 2.61
N PRO A 106 19.13 -2.71 1.43
CA PRO A 106 17.99 -2.01 0.81
C PRO A 106 16.82 -2.94 0.49
N SER A 107 17.11 -4.19 0.09
CA SER A 107 16.06 -5.17 -0.23
C SER A 107 15.26 -5.57 0.99
N PHE A 108 15.90 -5.69 2.16
CA PHE A 108 15.22 -5.97 3.43
C PHE A 108 14.29 -4.82 3.83
N ILE A 109 14.76 -3.58 3.69
CA ILE A 109 13.95 -2.39 4.02
C ILE A 109 12.79 -2.21 3.04
N ALA A 110 13.02 -2.45 1.75
CA ALA A 110 11.95 -2.42 0.74
C ALA A 110 10.89 -3.52 1.01
N ALA A 111 11.31 -4.72 1.41
CA ALA A 111 10.41 -5.79 1.82
C ALA A 111 9.60 -5.41 3.08
N SER A 112 10.23 -4.74 4.06
CA SER A 112 9.56 -4.24 5.26
C SER A 112 8.50 -3.19 4.92
N LEU A 113 8.80 -2.25 4.01
CA LEU A 113 7.84 -1.27 3.49
C LEU A 113 6.64 -1.97 2.81
N CYS A 114 6.91 -2.92 1.93
CA CYS A 114 5.88 -3.66 1.20
C CYS A 114 4.97 -4.47 2.15
N SER A 115 5.55 -5.12 3.14
CA SER A 115 4.83 -5.87 4.18
C SER A 115 3.92 -4.94 5.00
N GLY A 116 4.43 -3.76 5.38
CA GLY A 116 3.63 -2.72 6.02
C GLY A 116 2.46 -2.26 5.16
N GLY A 117 2.71 -2.02 3.87
CA GLY A 117 1.68 -1.67 2.90
C GLY A 117 0.57 -2.71 2.81
N THR A 118 0.92 -4.00 2.86
CA THR A 118 -0.06 -5.09 2.85
C THR A 118 -0.98 -5.04 4.09
N MET A 119 -0.43 -4.75 5.26
CA MET A 119 -1.25 -4.56 6.48
C MET A 119 -2.11 -3.29 6.38
N GLY A 120 -1.56 -2.19 5.87
CA GLY A 120 -2.28 -0.93 5.67
C GLY A 120 -3.48 -1.04 4.72
N LYS A 121 -3.43 -2.00 3.77
CA LYS A 121 -4.51 -2.22 2.81
C LYS A 121 -5.85 -2.56 3.46
N THR A 122 -5.85 -3.18 4.62
CA THR A 122 -7.09 -3.49 5.36
C THR A 122 -7.85 -2.23 5.80
N LEU A 123 -7.14 -1.12 6.01
CA LEU A 123 -7.70 0.16 6.44
C LEU A 123 -8.04 1.10 5.28
N THR A 124 -7.81 0.69 4.04
CA THR A 124 -8.13 1.53 2.89
C THR A 124 -9.64 1.69 2.73
N PRO A 125 -10.13 2.90 2.36
CA PRO A 125 -11.55 3.13 2.13
C PRO A 125 -12.18 2.14 1.15
N GLN A 126 -11.45 1.74 0.11
CA GLN A 126 -11.91 0.75 -0.86
C GLN A 126 -12.28 -0.59 -0.23
N ASN A 127 -11.42 -1.14 0.65
CA ASN A 127 -11.68 -2.41 1.31
C ASN A 127 -12.80 -2.30 2.34
N LEU A 128 -12.91 -1.15 3.02
CA LEU A 128 -14.02 -0.88 3.94
C LEU A 128 -15.37 -0.81 3.21
N ILE A 129 -15.40 -0.19 2.03
CA ILE A 129 -16.59 -0.14 1.18
C ILE A 129 -16.98 -1.54 0.70
N ILE A 130 -16.00 -2.34 0.23
CA ILE A 130 -16.26 -3.73 -0.20
C ILE A 130 -16.83 -4.55 0.96
N ALA A 131 -16.25 -4.46 2.15
CA ALA A 131 -16.78 -5.11 3.34
C ALA A 131 -18.21 -4.62 3.67
N GLY A 132 -18.46 -3.33 3.48
CA GLY A 132 -19.77 -2.72 3.67
C GLY A 132 -20.82 -3.27 2.71
N THR A 133 -20.49 -3.42 1.44
CA THR A 133 -21.42 -4.01 0.45
C THR A 133 -21.78 -5.45 0.77
N ALA A 134 -20.86 -6.22 1.33
CA ALA A 134 -21.11 -7.58 1.77
C ALA A 134 -22.08 -7.66 2.98
N ILE A 135 -22.09 -6.65 3.85
CA ILE A 135 -23.01 -6.55 5.01
C ILE A 135 -24.40 -6.07 4.57
N GLY A 136 -24.51 -5.39 3.44
CA GLY A 136 -25.77 -4.94 2.86
C GLY A 136 -26.42 -3.77 3.62
N LYS A 137 -27.78 -3.73 3.67
CA LYS A 137 -28.56 -2.59 4.18
C LYS A 137 -28.23 -2.14 5.62
N ASN A 138 -27.58 -2.96 6.42
CA ASN A 138 -27.22 -2.63 7.79
C ASN A 138 -25.83 -1.95 7.93
N TYR A 139 -25.13 -1.71 6.81
CA TYR A 139 -23.77 -1.17 6.85
C TYR A 139 -23.68 0.17 7.57
N SER A 140 -24.54 1.13 7.25
CA SER A 140 -24.53 2.48 7.84
C SER A 140 -24.68 2.48 9.37
N ARG A 141 -25.35 1.47 9.91
CA ARG A 141 -25.54 1.30 11.36
C ARG A 141 -24.31 0.69 12.06
N ILE A 142 -23.53 -0.08 11.31
CA ILE A 142 -22.42 -0.89 11.87
C ILE A 142 -21.05 -0.30 11.47
N GLU A 143 -21.02 0.64 10.53
CA GLU A 143 -19.80 1.19 9.91
C GLU A 143 -18.75 1.61 10.95
N LYS A 144 -19.12 2.47 11.90
CA LYS A 144 -18.19 2.94 12.94
C LYS A 144 -17.61 1.80 13.76
N LYS A 145 -18.44 0.82 14.10
CA LYS A 145 -18.02 -0.34 14.89
C LYS A 145 -17.13 -1.30 14.08
N LEU A 146 -17.40 -1.41 12.78
CA LEU A 146 -16.57 -2.20 11.86
C LEU A 146 -15.20 -1.56 11.72
N ILE A 147 -15.14 -0.27 11.39
CA ILE A 147 -13.88 0.50 11.25
C ILE A 147 -13.05 0.37 12.52
N TYR A 148 -13.66 0.61 13.68
CA TYR A 148 -12.96 0.49 14.97
C TYR A 148 -12.37 -0.91 15.19
N ARG A 149 -13.13 -1.98 14.96
CA ARG A 149 -12.66 -3.35 15.14
C ARG A 149 -11.54 -3.70 14.16
N VAL A 150 -11.70 -3.34 12.89
CA VAL A 150 -10.67 -3.56 11.87
C VAL A 150 -9.40 -2.79 12.22
N SER A 151 -9.52 -1.54 12.67
CA SER A 151 -8.35 -0.73 13.06
C SER A 151 -7.60 -1.33 14.24
N VAL A 152 -8.30 -1.80 15.28
CA VAL A 152 -7.67 -2.44 16.45
C VAL A 152 -6.97 -3.74 16.05
N MET A 153 -7.62 -4.59 15.25
CA MET A 153 -7.01 -5.83 14.77
C MET A 153 -5.78 -5.55 13.89
N THR A 154 -5.90 -4.58 12.97
CA THR A 154 -4.77 -4.19 12.09
C THR A 154 -3.62 -3.63 12.90
N ALA A 155 -3.88 -2.78 13.91
CA ALA A 155 -2.84 -2.26 14.81
C ALA A 155 -2.10 -3.41 15.54
N PHE A 156 -2.83 -4.41 16.02
CA PHE A 156 -2.23 -5.59 16.62
C PHE A 156 -1.29 -6.33 15.65
N PHE A 157 -1.74 -6.56 14.40
CA PHE A 157 -0.92 -7.20 13.39
C PHE A 157 0.29 -6.35 12.94
N ILE A 158 0.14 -5.02 12.91
CA ILE A 158 1.27 -4.11 12.62
C ILE A 158 2.33 -4.23 13.73
N ILE A 159 1.94 -4.25 15.00
CA ILE A 159 2.87 -4.43 16.12
C ILE A 159 3.59 -5.77 16.01
N LEU A 160 2.83 -6.84 15.75
CA LEU A 160 3.41 -8.18 15.56
C LEU A 160 4.40 -8.22 14.39
N LEU A 161 4.06 -7.58 13.27
CA LEU A 161 4.94 -7.47 12.10
C LEU A 161 6.21 -6.68 12.43
N ILE A 162 6.10 -5.57 13.16
CA ILE A 162 7.26 -4.78 13.59
C ILE A 162 8.19 -5.63 14.46
N VAL A 163 7.64 -6.35 15.44
CA VAL A 163 8.43 -7.24 16.30
C VAL A 163 9.15 -8.31 15.47
N LEU A 164 8.44 -8.92 14.53
CA LEU A 164 9.01 -9.95 13.65
C LEU A 164 10.15 -9.39 12.78
N ILE A 165 9.97 -8.22 12.20
CA ILE A 165 11.00 -7.56 11.36
C ILE A 165 12.22 -7.16 12.19
N LEU A 166 12.02 -6.62 13.40
CA LEU A 166 13.12 -6.30 14.29
C LEU A 166 13.88 -7.57 14.76
N PHE A 167 13.15 -8.65 15.02
CA PHE A 167 13.74 -9.95 15.34
C PHE A 167 14.55 -10.48 14.15
N GLN A 168 13.99 -10.47 12.94
CA GLN A 168 14.66 -10.90 11.72
C GLN A 168 15.91 -10.05 11.44
N TYR A 169 15.81 -8.73 11.63
CA TYR A 169 16.96 -7.83 11.50
C TYR A 169 18.10 -8.24 12.45
N ARG A 170 17.76 -8.51 13.72
CA ARG A 170 18.75 -8.87 14.72
C ARG A 170 19.46 -10.20 14.42
N TYR A 171 18.75 -11.19 13.88
CA TYR A 171 19.29 -12.54 13.70
C TYR A 171 19.83 -12.82 12.28
N SER A 172 19.40 -12.09 11.26
CA SER A 172 19.81 -12.38 9.89
C SER A 172 20.80 -11.37 9.31
N PHE A 173 20.94 -10.19 9.92
CA PHE A 173 21.74 -9.09 9.37
C PHE A 173 22.72 -8.48 10.38
N VAL A 174 22.92 -9.11 11.53
CA VAL A 174 24.04 -8.93 12.45
C VAL A 174 24.94 -10.16 12.32
#